data_5f86ffcbd9bc0e5df14013800a38a02a
#
_entry.id   5f86ffcbd9bc0e5df14013800a38a02a
#
_cell.length_a   1.000
_cell.length_b   1.000
_cell.length_c   1.000
_cell.angle_alpha   90.00
_cell.angle_beta   90.00
_cell.angle_gamma   90.00
#
_symmetry.space_group_name_H-M   'P 1'
#
loop_
_entity.id
_entity.type
_entity.pdbx_description
1 polymer ?
#
loop_
_entity_poly.entity_id
_entity_poly.type
_entity_poly.pdbx_seq_one_letter_code
_entity_poly.pdbx_strand_id
1 'polypeptide(L)'
;MTKEGKILKALSGFYYVNCSGEIVTCRARGNFRNENITPLVGDDVKIQMSDNNTGYVVEILERKNELLRPKVANIDYSIIVVSVKDPEFSSKLLNKTICLNENSDVNIIIIFTKLDLLKDAELENMKEIMNYYYEIGYQVFTNSEEDIDKLKEVISNKYVAISGQSGAGKSTFINKLAEHLDIETGEISKHLGRGRHTTRHTEFYQIDDFYIADTPGFSSLDITFIEKEDLQYLFREFHDYDCKFKPCNHMEEIQCGVKEAVESKQILESRYEDYKVLFTEKQNQKRKYIKER
;
A
#
# COMPACT_ATOMS: atom_id res chain seq x y z
N MET A 1 30.30 12.19 15.76
CA MET A 1 30.30 11.90 14.30
C MET A 1 28.85 11.68 13.88
N THR A 2 28.41 12.25 12.77
CA THR A 2 27.07 12.01 12.23
C THR A 2 27.15 11.03 11.07
N LYS A 3 26.15 10.16 10.94
CA LYS A 3 25.95 9.24 9.80
C LYS A 3 24.54 9.42 9.28
N GLU A 4 24.32 9.12 8.00
CA GLU A 4 23.00 8.99 7.43
C GLU A 4 22.61 7.50 7.31
N GLY A 5 21.32 7.21 7.39
CA GLY A 5 20.82 5.84 7.27
C GLY A 5 19.30 5.79 7.21
N LYS A 6 18.76 4.59 6.98
CA LYS A 6 17.32 4.33 6.90
C LYS A 6 16.85 3.53 8.11
N ILE A 7 15.73 3.93 8.71
CA ILE A 7 15.10 3.19 9.81
C ILE A 7 14.48 1.91 9.25
N LEU A 8 15.02 0.75 9.60
CA LEU A 8 14.44 -0.54 9.20
C LEU A 8 13.45 -1.10 10.21
N LYS A 9 13.57 -0.72 11.50
CA LYS A 9 12.71 -1.22 12.57
C LYS A 9 12.51 -0.18 13.65
N ALA A 10 11.30 -0.15 14.22
CA ALA A 10 10.97 0.66 15.40
C ALA A 10 10.34 -0.22 16.48
N LEU A 11 10.95 -0.29 17.66
CA LEU A 11 10.51 -1.15 18.76
C LEU A 11 10.73 -0.46 20.11
N SER A 12 9.65 -0.29 20.88
CA SER A 12 9.72 0.21 22.27
C SER A 12 10.54 1.50 22.44
N GLY A 13 10.45 2.43 21.46
CA GLY A 13 11.17 3.71 21.49
C GLY A 13 12.62 3.64 21.00
N PHE A 14 13.05 2.50 20.51
CA PHE A 14 14.32 2.33 19.81
C PHE A 14 14.07 2.24 18.30
N TYR A 15 15.03 2.76 17.54
CA TYR A 15 15.07 2.76 16.08
C TYR A 15 16.34 2.06 15.63
N TYR A 16 16.19 1.08 14.78
CA TYR A 16 17.31 0.34 14.20
C TYR A 16 17.58 0.94 12.82
N VAL A 17 18.69 1.66 12.71
CA VAL A 17 19.04 2.43 11.52
C VAL A 17 20.12 1.70 10.75
N ASN A 18 19.86 1.41 9.49
CA ASN A 18 20.86 0.86 8.58
C ASN A 18 21.70 2.01 8.00
N CYS A 19 22.96 2.05 8.35
CA CYS A 19 23.97 3.01 7.87
C CYS A 19 24.95 2.26 6.96
N SER A 20 24.62 2.13 5.68
CA SER A 20 25.48 1.45 4.68
C SER A 20 25.85 0.01 5.07
N GLY A 21 24.88 -0.77 5.55
CA GLY A 21 25.03 -2.17 5.94
C GLY A 21 25.31 -2.39 7.44
N GLU A 22 25.62 -1.33 8.18
CA GLU A 22 25.79 -1.39 9.63
C GLU A 22 24.50 -0.97 10.35
N ILE A 23 23.95 -1.83 11.21
CA ILE A 23 22.76 -1.51 12.01
C ILE A 23 23.17 -0.80 13.29
N VAL A 24 22.70 0.44 13.46
CA VAL A 24 22.93 1.25 14.67
C VAL A 24 21.64 1.36 15.46
N THR A 25 21.69 1.03 16.75
CA THR A 25 20.54 1.19 17.65
C THR A 25 20.43 2.62 18.15
N CYS A 26 19.36 3.30 17.81
CA CYS A 26 19.16 4.72 18.09
C CYS A 26 17.93 4.96 18.98
N ARG A 27 17.94 6.10 19.67
CA ARG A 27 16.76 6.72 20.27
C ARG A 27 16.47 8.05 19.57
N ALA A 28 15.22 8.46 19.54
CA ALA A 28 14.88 9.80 19.08
C ALA A 28 15.32 10.87 20.10
N ARG A 29 15.86 11.99 19.63
CA ARG A 29 16.10 13.16 20.50
C ARG A 29 14.77 13.72 21.03
N GLY A 30 14.82 14.33 22.22
CA GLY A 30 13.63 14.90 22.87
C GLY A 30 12.90 15.97 22.08
N ASN A 31 13.57 16.68 21.17
CA ASN A 31 12.98 17.72 20.32
C ASN A 31 11.84 17.19 19.43
N PHE A 32 11.91 15.96 18.93
CA PHE A 32 10.83 15.38 18.12
C PHE A 32 9.49 15.30 18.83
N ARG A 33 9.50 15.12 20.17
CA ARG A 33 8.27 15.17 20.97
C ARG A 33 7.65 16.56 21.04
N ASN A 34 8.50 17.59 21.06
CA ASN A 34 8.03 18.99 21.11
C ASN A 34 7.44 19.44 19.77
N GLU A 35 7.93 18.87 18.67
CA GLU A 35 7.50 19.17 17.30
C GLU A 35 6.37 18.25 16.83
N ASN A 36 5.85 17.33 17.68
CA ASN A 36 4.86 16.31 17.32
C ASN A 36 5.27 15.43 16.13
N ILE A 37 6.56 15.31 15.88
CA ILE A 37 7.11 14.47 14.81
C ILE A 37 7.49 13.11 15.39
N THR A 38 7.05 12.04 14.77
CA THR A 38 7.41 10.67 15.14
C THR A 38 8.22 10.04 14.00
N PRO A 39 9.45 9.57 14.27
CA PRO A 39 10.18 8.80 13.27
C PRO A 39 9.44 7.51 12.91
N LEU A 40 9.39 7.17 11.64
CA LEU A 40 8.73 6.00 11.10
C LEU A 40 9.76 5.01 10.54
N VAL A 41 9.37 3.76 10.47
CA VAL A 41 10.09 2.78 9.64
C VAL A 41 10.08 3.27 8.19
N GLY A 42 11.23 3.24 7.53
CA GLY A 42 11.43 3.79 6.19
C GLY A 42 11.95 5.22 6.14
N ASP A 43 11.93 5.96 7.25
CA ASP A 43 12.53 7.29 7.26
C ASP A 43 14.03 7.24 6.95
N ASP A 44 14.47 8.13 6.08
CA ASP A 44 15.88 8.48 5.95
C ASP A 44 16.23 9.50 7.02
N VAL A 45 17.27 9.22 7.79
CA VAL A 45 17.61 9.99 9.00
C VAL A 45 19.08 10.30 9.10
N LYS A 46 19.40 11.41 9.77
CA LYS A 46 20.74 11.64 10.31
C LYS A 46 20.79 11.18 11.75
N ILE A 47 21.82 10.43 12.08
CA ILE A 47 22.08 9.97 13.44
C ILE A 47 23.37 10.58 13.97
N GLN A 48 23.39 10.88 15.27
CA GLN A 48 24.60 11.21 16.00
C GLN A 48 25.05 9.97 16.74
N MET A 49 26.24 9.47 16.40
CA MET A 49 26.83 8.32 17.06
C MET A 49 27.18 8.63 18.51
N SER A 50 26.93 7.64 19.36
CA SER A 50 27.43 7.52 20.73
C SER A 50 28.44 6.36 20.81
N ASP A 51 28.86 6.01 22.01
CA ASP A 51 29.72 4.85 22.23
C ASP A 51 28.93 3.52 21.99
N ASN A 52 29.67 2.43 21.72
CA ASN A 52 29.14 1.06 21.62
C ASN A 52 28.04 0.85 20.55
N ASN A 53 28.24 1.35 19.32
CA ASN A 53 27.32 1.16 18.20
C ASN A 53 25.86 1.59 18.50
N THR A 54 25.74 2.65 19.31
CA THR A 54 24.45 3.30 19.62
C THR A 54 24.44 4.74 19.11
N GLY A 55 23.25 5.35 19.04
CA GLY A 55 23.15 6.73 18.59
C GLY A 55 21.80 7.37 18.90
N TYR A 56 21.67 8.57 18.40
CA TYR A 56 20.43 9.35 18.48
C TYR A 56 20.03 9.77 17.08
N VAL A 57 18.77 9.54 16.73
CA VAL A 57 18.16 10.19 15.56
C VAL A 57 18.07 11.68 15.87
N VAL A 58 18.73 12.51 15.06
CA VAL A 58 18.82 13.96 15.27
C VAL A 58 18.04 14.74 14.23
N GLU A 59 17.80 14.15 13.06
CA GLU A 59 17.06 14.76 11.96
C GLU A 59 16.34 13.67 11.17
N ILE A 60 15.12 13.92 10.74
CA ILE A 60 14.39 13.11 9.75
C ILE A 60 14.47 13.89 8.45
N LEU A 61 14.94 13.25 7.39
CA LEU A 61 15.00 13.86 6.06
C LEU A 61 13.61 13.92 5.45
N GLU A 62 13.45 14.72 4.41
CA GLU A 62 12.17 14.88 3.72
C GLU A 62 11.64 13.53 3.20
N ARG A 63 10.39 13.23 3.55
CA ARG A 63 9.71 12.02 3.10
C ARG A 63 9.22 12.21 1.68
N LYS A 64 9.50 11.24 0.81
CA LYS A 64 8.87 11.20 -0.52
C LYS A 64 7.40 10.79 -0.45
N ASN A 65 7.06 9.93 0.52
CA ASN A 65 5.69 9.48 0.79
C ASN A 65 5.57 8.91 2.21
N GLU A 66 4.32 8.78 2.67
CA GLU A 66 4.00 8.18 3.96
C GLU A 66 2.69 7.39 3.83
N LEU A 67 2.73 6.08 4.06
CA LEU A 67 1.53 5.29 4.25
C LEU A 67 1.02 5.43 5.68
N LEU A 68 -0.28 5.62 5.83
CA LEU A 68 -0.92 5.69 7.14
C LEU A 68 -1.16 4.30 7.75
N ARG A 69 -1.30 3.28 6.91
CA ARG A 69 -1.51 1.89 7.33
C ARG A 69 -0.93 0.90 6.30
N PRO A 70 0.18 0.23 6.66
CA PRO A 70 0.96 0.43 7.88
C PRO A 70 1.61 1.81 7.90
N LYS A 71 1.95 2.31 9.09
CA LYS A 71 2.74 3.53 9.20
C LYS A 71 4.17 3.23 8.76
N VAL A 72 4.47 3.57 7.51
CA VAL A 72 5.78 3.41 6.90
C VAL A 72 6.03 4.56 5.94
N ALA A 73 7.26 5.01 5.84
CA ALA A 73 7.66 6.11 4.97
C ALA A 73 8.61 5.64 3.85
N ASN A 74 8.74 6.45 2.82
CA ASN A 74 9.74 6.30 1.75
C ASN A 74 9.75 4.92 1.09
N ILE A 75 8.55 4.37 0.83
CA ILE A 75 8.42 3.13 0.04
C ILE A 75 8.41 3.43 -1.46
N ASP A 76 8.88 2.47 -2.24
CA ASP A 76 8.90 2.57 -3.70
C ASP A 76 7.59 2.05 -4.30
N TYR A 77 7.07 0.95 -3.76
CA TYR A 77 5.84 0.31 -4.21
C TYR A 77 4.97 -0.18 -3.06
N SER A 78 3.67 -0.07 -3.24
CA SER A 78 2.67 -0.80 -2.45
C SER A 78 2.13 -1.96 -3.27
N ILE A 79 2.39 -3.19 -2.81
CA ILE A 79 1.89 -4.41 -3.42
C ILE A 79 0.56 -4.76 -2.76
N ILE A 80 -0.50 -4.78 -3.56
CA ILE A 80 -1.86 -5.16 -3.13
C ILE A 80 -2.13 -6.58 -3.60
N VAL A 81 -2.17 -7.53 -2.66
CA VAL A 81 -2.48 -8.94 -2.96
C VAL A 81 -3.98 -9.16 -2.88
N VAL A 82 -4.56 -9.59 -3.99
CA VAL A 82 -6.01 -9.75 -4.18
C VAL A 82 -6.32 -11.21 -4.52
N SER A 83 -7.19 -11.84 -3.74
CA SER A 83 -7.72 -13.17 -4.09
C SER A 83 -8.88 -13.01 -5.07
N VAL A 84 -8.95 -13.89 -6.07
CA VAL A 84 -10.09 -13.97 -6.99
C VAL A 84 -11.17 -14.92 -6.49
N LYS A 85 -10.80 -15.85 -5.56
CA LYS A 85 -11.71 -16.81 -4.94
C LYS A 85 -11.18 -17.24 -3.58
N ASP A 86 -12.07 -17.45 -2.59
CA ASP A 86 -11.72 -17.87 -1.21
C ASP A 86 -10.63 -17.03 -0.52
N PRO A 87 -10.88 -15.75 -0.21
CA PRO A 87 -12.17 -15.03 -0.31
C PRO A 87 -12.48 -14.56 -1.74
N GLU A 88 -13.76 -14.39 -2.03
CA GLU A 88 -14.24 -13.86 -3.29
C GLU A 88 -13.64 -12.49 -3.63
N PHE A 89 -13.44 -12.22 -4.91
CA PHE A 89 -12.98 -10.93 -5.40
C PHE A 89 -13.94 -9.81 -5.01
N SER A 90 -13.39 -8.74 -4.49
CA SER A 90 -14.14 -7.52 -4.17
C SER A 90 -13.48 -6.32 -4.82
N SER A 91 -14.08 -5.83 -5.91
CA SER A 91 -13.64 -4.60 -6.57
C SER A 91 -13.64 -3.42 -5.60
N LYS A 92 -14.66 -3.29 -4.76
CA LYS A 92 -14.75 -2.25 -3.73
C LYS A 92 -13.56 -2.27 -2.76
N LEU A 93 -13.15 -3.45 -2.31
CA LEU A 93 -12.01 -3.58 -1.41
C LEU A 93 -10.71 -3.19 -2.11
N LEU A 94 -10.51 -3.65 -3.34
CA LEU A 94 -9.36 -3.28 -4.16
C LEU A 94 -9.34 -1.77 -4.41
N ASN A 95 -10.42 -1.20 -4.90
CA ASN A 95 -10.52 0.22 -5.23
C ASN A 95 -10.33 1.13 -4.00
N LYS A 96 -10.87 0.72 -2.85
CA LYS A 96 -10.65 1.42 -1.59
C LYS A 96 -9.18 1.40 -1.17
N THR A 97 -8.50 0.26 -1.36
CA THR A 97 -7.06 0.12 -1.09
C THR A 97 -6.23 0.95 -2.06
N ILE A 98 -6.59 0.96 -3.33
CA ILE A 98 -5.97 1.82 -4.35
C ILE A 98 -6.07 3.28 -3.93
N CYS A 99 -7.27 3.79 -3.60
CA CYS A 99 -7.44 5.17 -3.17
C CYS A 99 -6.55 5.55 -1.98
N LEU A 100 -6.37 4.65 -1.01
CA LEU A 100 -5.48 4.89 0.14
C LEU A 100 -4.01 5.05 -0.28
N ASN A 101 -3.57 4.28 -1.26
CA ASN A 101 -2.19 4.34 -1.76
C ASN A 101 -1.97 5.53 -2.70
N GLU A 102 -2.94 5.82 -3.59
CA GLU A 102 -2.91 7.02 -4.45
C GLU A 102 -2.83 8.30 -3.60
N ASN A 103 -3.63 8.39 -2.53
CA ASN A 103 -3.60 9.53 -1.61
C ASN A 103 -2.26 9.69 -0.88
N SER A 104 -1.42 8.66 -0.87
CA SER A 104 -0.08 8.69 -0.29
C SER A 104 1.02 8.83 -1.34
N ASP A 105 0.69 9.05 -2.60
CA ASP A 105 1.63 9.17 -3.73
C ASP A 105 2.61 7.99 -3.82
N VAL A 106 2.06 6.77 -3.74
CA VAL A 106 2.84 5.54 -3.79
C VAL A 106 2.52 4.74 -5.04
N ASN A 107 3.56 4.27 -5.75
CA ASN A 107 3.37 3.39 -6.89
C ASN A 107 2.70 2.08 -6.47
N ILE A 108 1.71 1.63 -7.22
CA ILE A 108 0.88 0.48 -6.89
C ILE A 108 1.17 -0.68 -7.83
N ILE A 109 1.37 -1.87 -7.23
CA ILE A 109 1.42 -3.15 -7.92
C ILE A 109 0.24 -3.99 -7.41
N ILE A 110 -0.53 -4.59 -8.32
CA ILE A 110 -1.66 -5.45 -7.99
C ILE A 110 -1.30 -6.89 -8.33
N ILE A 111 -1.40 -7.79 -7.34
CA ILE A 111 -1.14 -9.22 -7.53
C ILE A 111 -2.45 -9.98 -7.38
N PHE A 112 -2.90 -10.62 -8.47
CA PHE A 112 -4.05 -11.50 -8.44
C PHE A 112 -3.63 -12.93 -8.14
N THR A 113 -4.26 -13.52 -7.14
CA THR A 113 -3.94 -14.87 -6.65
C THR A 113 -5.13 -15.81 -6.80
N LYS A 114 -4.85 -17.13 -6.80
CA LYS A 114 -5.84 -18.22 -6.84
C LYS A 114 -6.69 -18.25 -8.13
N LEU A 115 -6.10 -17.82 -9.24
CA LEU A 115 -6.73 -17.91 -10.56
C LEU A 115 -7.02 -19.38 -10.95
N ASP A 116 -6.25 -20.31 -10.42
CA ASP A 116 -6.42 -21.77 -10.56
C ASP A 116 -7.76 -22.29 -10.01
N LEU A 117 -8.42 -21.55 -9.14
CA LEU A 117 -9.74 -21.89 -8.59
C LEU A 117 -10.91 -21.46 -9.47
N LEU A 118 -10.67 -20.67 -10.52
CA LEU A 118 -11.69 -20.15 -11.42
C LEU A 118 -11.98 -21.17 -12.52
N LYS A 119 -13.25 -21.20 -12.98
CA LYS A 119 -13.65 -21.91 -14.20
C LYS A 119 -13.43 -21.00 -15.41
N ASP A 120 -13.41 -21.59 -16.61
CA ASP A 120 -13.07 -20.91 -17.85
C ASP A 120 -13.77 -19.56 -18.04
N ALA A 121 -15.09 -19.49 -17.87
CA ALA A 121 -15.84 -18.24 -18.02
C ALA A 121 -15.55 -17.21 -16.92
N GLU A 122 -15.32 -17.67 -15.67
CA GLU A 122 -14.92 -16.81 -14.55
C GLU A 122 -13.49 -16.26 -14.78
N LEU A 123 -12.61 -17.10 -15.31
CA LEU A 123 -11.23 -16.75 -15.62
C LEU A 123 -11.14 -15.69 -16.72
N GLU A 124 -11.91 -15.83 -17.80
CA GLU A 124 -11.93 -14.83 -18.88
C GLU A 124 -12.43 -13.47 -18.37
N ASN A 125 -13.52 -13.44 -17.61
CA ASN A 125 -14.01 -12.20 -17.00
C ASN A 125 -12.96 -11.58 -16.06
N MET A 126 -12.24 -12.39 -15.30
CA MET A 126 -11.19 -11.87 -14.42
C MET A 126 -10.00 -11.33 -15.21
N LYS A 127 -9.62 -11.93 -16.32
CA LYS A 127 -8.61 -11.40 -17.23
C LYS A 127 -8.99 -10.04 -17.80
N GLU A 128 -10.25 -9.83 -18.15
CA GLU A 128 -10.74 -8.52 -18.61
C GLU A 128 -10.59 -7.46 -17.51
N ILE A 129 -10.93 -7.81 -16.27
CA ILE A 129 -10.74 -6.93 -15.10
C ILE A 129 -9.26 -6.61 -14.88
N MET A 130 -8.40 -7.63 -14.92
CA MET A 130 -6.94 -7.46 -14.75
C MET A 130 -6.38 -6.55 -15.83
N ASN A 131 -6.77 -6.78 -17.10
CA ASN A 131 -6.34 -5.98 -18.23
C ASN A 131 -6.79 -4.52 -18.09
N TYR A 132 -8.00 -4.28 -17.62
CA TYR A 132 -8.48 -2.93 -17.35
C TYR A 132 -7.59 -2.17 -16.35
N TYR A 133 -7.23 -2.81 -15.21
CA TYR A 133 -6.32 -2.17 -14.25
C TYR A 133 -4.94 -1.91 -14.84
N TYR A 134 -4.47 -2.78 -15.73
CA TYR A 134 -3.22 -2.56 -16.46
C TYR A 134 -3.32 -1.37 -17.41
N GLU A 135 -4.40 -1.26 -18.19
CA GLU A 135 -4.62 -0.19 -19.16
C GLU A 135 -4.74 1.20 -18.50
N ILE A 136 -5.32 1.28 -17.32
CA ILE A 136 -5.37 2.54 -16.54
C ILE A 136 -4.08 2.83 -15.77
N GLY A 137 -2.98 2.09 -16.05
CA GLY A 137 -1.62 2.41 -15.63
C GLY A 137 -1.16 1.78 -14.33
N TYR A 138 -1.81 0.74 -13.81
CA TYR A 138 -1.27 -0.05 -12.71
C TYR A 138 -0.39 -1.18 -13.23
N GLN A 139 0.61 -1.57 -12.46
CA GLN A 139 1.33 -2.80 -12.73
C GLN A 139 0.51 -3.97 -12.18
N VAL A 140 0.18 -4.93 -13.04
CA VAL A 140 -0.67 -6.07 -12.71
C VAL A 140 0.07 -7.37 -12.98
N PHE A 141 0.14 -8.24 -11.97
CA PHE A 141 0.77 -9.54 -12.05
C PHE A 141 -0.13 -10.61 -11.42
N THR A 142 0.21 -11.85 -11.69
CA THR A 142 -0.34 -13.02 -11.00
C THR A 142 0.70 -13.62 -10.03
N ASN A 143 0.33 -14.69 -9.33
CA ASN A 143 1.28 -15.44 -8.53
C ASN A 143 1.90 -16.63 -9.32
N SER A 144 1.95 -16.57 -10.65
CA SER A 144 2.68 -17.52 -11.49
C SER A 144 4.20 -17.33 -11.33
N GLU A 145 4.98 -18.34 -11.64
CA GLU A 145 6.46 -18.26 -11.58
C GLU A 145 6.99 -17.16 -12.50
N GLU A 146 6.49 -17.11 -13.75
CA GLU A 146 6.90 -16.09 -14.73
C GLU A 146 6.64 -14.66 -14.24
N ASP A 147 5.47 -14.40 -13.64
CA ASP A 147 5.14 -13.08 -13.13
C ASP A 147 5.93 -12.73 -11.85
N ILE A 148 6.25 -13.73 -11.03
CA ILE A 148 7.11 -13.54 -9.85
C ILE A 148 8.52 -13.12 -10.27
N ASP A 149 9.08 -13.72 -11.32
CA ASP A 149 10.41 -13.35 -11.81
C ASP A 149 10.43 -11.93 -12.37
N LYS A 150 9.44 -11.56 -13.19
CA LYS A 150 9.28 -10.19 -13.67
C LYS A 150 9.12 -9.18 -12.54
N LEU A 151 8.34 -9.54 -11.51
CA LEU A 151 8.13 -8.70 -10.35
C LEU A 151 9.43 -8.48 -9.57
N LYS A 152 10.26 -9.53 -9.38
CA LYS A 152 11.57 -9.41 -8.73
C LYS A 152 12.46 -8.38 -9.42
N GLU A 153 12.46 -8.34 -10.76
CA GLU A 153 13.20 -7.33 -11.53
C GLU A 153 12.69 -5.91 -11.22
N VAL A 154 11.36 -5.73 -11.12
CA VAL A 154 10.74 -4.42 -10.84
C VAL A 154 11.08 -3.93 -9.44
N ILE A 155 11.09 -4.82 -8.45
CA ILE A 155 11.28 -4.46 -7.03
C ILE A 155 12.74 -4.60 -6.55
N SER A 156 13.68 -4.96 -7.43
CA SER A 156 15.11 -5.02 -7.15
C SER A 156 15.62 -3.71 -6.55
N ASN A 157 16.33 -3.79 -5.43
CA ASN A 157 16.82 -2.63 -4.66
C ASN A 157 15.73 -1.64 -4.19
N LYS A 158 14.48 -2.11 -4.00
CA LYS A 158 13.33 -1.28 -3.60
C LYS A 158 12.84 -1.60 -2.20
N TYR A 159 12.16 -0.63 -1.62
CA TYR A 159 11.41 -0.76 -0.37
C TYR A 159 9.93 -0.91 -0.71
N VAL A 160 9.33 -2.04 -0.37
CA VAL A 160 7.95 -2.35 -0.72
C VAL A 160 7.11 -2.62 0.52
N ALA A 161 5.86 -2.17 0.50
CA ALA A 161 4.86 -2.55 1.49
C ALA A 161 3.90 -3.57 0.85
N ILE A 162 3.58 -4.64 1.57
CA ILE A 162 2.61 -5.64 1.08
C ILE A 162 1.34 -5.55 1.89
N SER A 163 0.23 -5.53 1.18
CA SER A 163 -1.10 -5.40 1.74
C SER A 163 -2.08 -6.38 1.07
N GLY A 164 -3.23 -6.60 1.68
CA GLY A 164 -4.26 -7.45 1.13
C GLY A 164 -5.09 -8.13 2.22
N GLN A 165 -6.28 -8.60 1.83
CA GLN A 165 -7.25 -9.24 2.69
C GLN A 165 -6.66 -10.47 3.41
N SER A 166 -7.20 -10.81 4.59
CA SER A 166 -6.88 -12.09 5.24
C SER A 166 -7.32 -13.24 4.32
N GLY A 167 -6.45 -14.22 4.14
CA GLY A 167 -6.71 -15.34 3.22
C GLY A 167 -6.44 -15.02 1.73
N ALA A 168 -6.02 -13.81 1.37
CA ALA A 168 -5.70 -13.48 -0.02
C ALA A 168 -4.43 -14.14 -0.58
N GLY A 169 -3.73 -14.96 0.23
CA GLY A 169 -2.52 -15.65 -0.23
C GLY A 169 -1.22 -14.86 -0.05
N LYS A 170 -1.21 -13.77 0.75
CA LYS A 170 0.01 -12.97 1.00
C LYS A 170 1.21 -13.80 1.45
N SER A 171 1.03 -14.68 2.44
CA SER A 171 2.12 -15.53 2.95
C SER A 171 2.67 -16.46 1.87
N THR A 172 1.79 -17.05 1.07
CA THR A 172 2.18 -17.89 -0.07
C THR A 172 2.95 -17.09 -1.12
N PHE A 173 2.48 -15.88 -1.43
CA PHE A 173 3.13 -14.97 -2.35
C PHE A 173 4.53 -14.56 -1.85
N ILE A 174 4.66 -14.18 -0.58
CA ILE A 174 5.96 -13.82 0.02
C ILE A 174 6.91 -15.02 0.02
N ASN A 175 6.42 -16.23 0.31
CA ASN A 175 7.23 -17.42 0.25
C ASN A 175 7.78 -17.68 -1.17
N LYS A 176 6.97 -17.46 -2.21
CA LYS A 176 7.43 -17.55 -3.60
C LYS A 176 8.50 -16.50 -3.94
N LEU A 177 8.37 -15.28 -3.43
CA LEU A 177 9.39 -14.25 -3.59
C LEU A 177 10.73 -14.67 -2.93
N ALA A 178 10.67 -15.41 -1.82
CA ALA A 178 11.81 -15.84 -1.03
C ALA A 178 12.32 -17.26 -1.37
N GLU A 179 11.77 -17.93 -2.38
CA GLU A 179 11.94 -19.37 -2.64
C GLU A 179 13.39 -19.80 -2.99
N HIS A 180 14.25 -18.85 -3.35
CA HIS A 180 15.67 -19.10 -3.66
C HIS A 180 16.62 -18.76 -2.51
N LEU A 181 16.08 -18.35 -1.37
CA LEU A 181 16.90 -18.05 -0.20
C LEU A 181 16.99 -19.31 0.68
N ASP A 182 18.21 -19.77 0.97
CA ASP A 182 18.56 -20.73 2.05
C ASP A 182 18.25 -20.17 3.46
N ILE A 183 17.41 -19.14 3.54
CA ILE A 183 16.88 -18.65 4.81
C ILE A 183 15.86 -19.68 5.27
N GLU A 184 15.95 -20.10 6.52
CA GLU A 184 14.88 -20.86 7.16
C GLU A 184 13.55 -20.11 6.97
N THR A 185 12.88 -20.40 5.84
CA THR A 185 11.60 -19.82 5.41
C THR A 185 10.54 -19.87 6.53
N GLY A 186 10.81 -20.68 7.54
CA GLY A 186 10.06 -20.74 8.77
C GLY A 186 10.11 -19.46 9.62
N GLU A 187 11.14 -18.61 9.57
CA GLU A 187 11.20 -17.39 10.38
C GLU A 187 10.50 -16.22 9.68
N ILE A 188 10.79 -15.96 8.40
CA ILE A 188 10.10 -14.89 7.64
C ILE A 188 8.60 -15.23 7.54
N SER A 189 8.25 -16.44 7.16
CA SER A 189 6.87 -16.90 7.10
C SER A 189 6.19 -16.96 8.48
N LYS A 190 6.92 -17.27 9.54
CA LYS A 190 6.39 -17.20 10.92
C LYS A 190 6.21 -15.77 11.39
N HIS A 191 7.03 -14.82 11.00
CA HIS A 191 6.86 -13.41 11.32
C HIS A 191 5.82 -12.73 10.42
N LEU A 192 5.83 -13.00 9.12
CA LEU A 192 4.90 -12.43 8.12
C LEU A 192 3.55 -13.18 8.02
N GLY A 193 3.50 -14.47 8.37
CA GLY A 193 2.32 -15.34 8.16
C GLY A 193 1.45 -15.64 9.39
N ARG A 194 1.82 -15.24 10.58
CA ARG A 194 1.01 -15.49 11.79
C ARG A 194 -0.11 -14.48 11.95
N GLY A 195 -1.24 -14.78 11.34
CA GLY A 195 -2.54 -14.20 11.69
C GLY A 195 -3.02 -14.65 13.06
N ARG A 196 -2.42 -14.17 14.12
CA ARG A 196 -2.99 -14.03 15.48
C ARG A 196 -2.15 -13.06 16.31
N HIS A 197 -2.60 -11.80 16.44
CA HIS A 197 -2.46 -10.90 17.59
C HIS A 197 -1.08 -10.55 18.18
N THR A 198 0.05 -10.64 17.47
CA THR A 198 1.36 -10.36 18.10
C THR A 198 2.24 -9.31 17.44
N THR A 199 2.00 -8.86 16.22
CA THR A 199 2.87 -7.87 15.58
C THR A 199 2.29 -6.46 15.71
N ARG A 200 2.66 -5.75 16.79
CA ARG A 200 2.38 -4.32 16.99
C ARG A 200 3.45 -3.41 16.38
N HIS A 201 4.39 -3.97 15.61
CA HIS A 201 5.58 -3.24 15.15
C HIS A 201 5.75 -3.42 13.65
N THR A 202 5.95 -2.30 12.95
CA THR A 202 6.34 -2.29 11.54
C THR A 202 7.85 -2.49 11.46
N GLU A 203 8.31 -3.31 10.54
CA GLU A 203 9.71 -3.61 10.31
C GLU A 203 9.92 -3.93 8.83
N PHE A 204 11.06 -3.51 8.26
CA PHE A 204 11.51 -3.97 6.95
C PHE A 204 12.36 -5.22 7.08
N TYR A 205 11.99 -6.25 6.36
CA TYR A 205 12.76 -7.47 6.17
C TYR A 205 13.45 -7.43 4.82
N GLN A 206 14.75 -7.68 4.80
CA GLN A 206 15.49 -7.82 3.56
C GLN A 206 15.26 -9.22 2.97
N ILE A 207 14.90 -9.27 1.69
CA ILE A 207 14.79 -10.49 0.88
C ILE A 207 15.62 -10.25 -0.36
N ASP A 208 16.67 -11.04 -0.57
CA ASP A 208 17.66 -10.79 -1.62
C ASP A 208 18.16 -9.34 -1.59
N ASP A 209 17.84 -8.58 -2.62
CA ASP A 209 18.25 -7.19 -2.82
C ASP A 209 17.14 -6.16 -2.56
N PHE A 210 15.96 -6.57 -2.12
CA PHE A 210 14.84 -5.68 -1.81
C PHE A 210 14.36 -5.81 -0.35
N TYR A 211 13.56 -4.87 0.09
CA TYR A 211 13.04 -4.80 1.45
C TYR A 211 11.52 -4.84 1.47
N ILE A 212 10.94 -5.71 2.31
CA ILE A 212 9.50 -5.83 2.49
C ILE A 212 9.09 -5.33 3.87
N ALA A 213 8.15 -4.39 3.93
CA ALA A 213 7.43 -4.08 5.15
C ALA A 213 6.26 -5.05 5.31
N ASP A 214 6.25 -5.81 6.41
CA ASP A 214 5.06 -6.57 6.79
C ASP A 214 3.99 -5.63 7.33
N THR A 215 2.81 -5.80 6.81
CA THR A 215 1.65 -5.05 7.27
C THR A 215 0.68 -5.99 7.94
N PRO A 216 0.40 -5.82 9.25
CA PRO A 216 -0.67 -6.57 9.87
C PRO A 216 -1.96 -6.34 9.07
N GLY A 217 -2.62 -7.45 8.71
CA GLY A 217 -3.73 -7.47 7.76
C GLY A 217 -4.76 -6.36 7.98
N PHE A 218 -5.35 -5.88 6.90
CA PHE A 218 -6.37 -4.83 6.86
C PHE A 218 -7.55 -5.15 7.79
N SER A 219 -7.49 -4.74 9.05
CA SER A 219 -8.64 -4.87 9.95
C SER A 219 -9.66 -3.75 9.75
N SER A 220 -9.27 -2.62 9.17
CA SER A 220 -10.19 -1.55 8.74
C SER A 220 -9.51 -0.64 7.71
N LEU A 221 -10.06 -0.62 6.50
CA LEU A 221 -9.74 0.39 5.50
C LEU A 221 -10.54 1.65 5.83
N ASP A 222 -9.89 2.63 6.42
CA ASP A 222 -10.52 3.89 6.78
C ASP A 222 -10.05 4.98 5.81
N ILE A 223 -11.00 5.57 5.09
CA ILE A 223 -10.78 6.69 4.17
C ILE A 223 -11.18 8.02 4.78
N THR A 224 -11.36 8.10 6.11
CA THR A 224 -11.83 9.32 6.78
C THR A 224 -10.94 10.53 6.56
N PHE A 225 -9.66 10.33 6.37
CA PHE A 225 -8.67 11.39 6.12
C PHE A 225 -8.61 11.88 4.66
N ILE A 226 -9.23 11.18 3.70
CA ILE A 226 -9.38 11.66 2.33
C ILE A 226 -10.52 12.66 2.30
N GLU A 227 -10.34 13.84 1.74
CA GLU A 227 -11.44 14.76 1.53
C GLU A 227 -12.37 14.26 0.41
N LYS A 228 -13.67 14.52 0.56
CA LYS A 228 -14.67 14.04 -0.40
C LYS A 228 -14.41 14.57 -1.82
N GLU A 229 -13.99 15.81 -1.89
CA GLU A 229 -13.69 16.53 -3.12
C GLU A 229 -12.47 15.96 -3.85
N ASP A 230 -11.54 15.36 -3.08
CA ASP A 230 -10.29 14.79 -3.61
C ASP A 230 -10.47 13.36 -4.09
N LEU A 231 -11.54 12.66 -3.68
CA LEU A 231 -11.74 11.26 -4.00
C LEU A 231 -11.72 10.98 -5.53
N GLN A 232 -12.25 11.88 -6.34
CA GLN A 232 -12.25 11.76 -7.80
C GLN A 232 -10.85 11.71 -8.41
N TYR A 233 -9.88 12.38 -7.78
CA TYR A 233 -8.50 12.44 -8.25
C TYR A 233 -7.71 11.16 -7.95
N LEU A 234 -8.26 10.26 -7.12
CA LEU A 234 -7.69 8.96 -6.79
C LEU A 234 -8.18 7.83 -7.74
N PHE A 235 -9.01 8.19 -8.71
CA PHE A 235 -9.41 7.34 -9.82
C PHE A 235 -8.74 7.86 -11.08
N ARG A 236 -7.55 7.30 -11.39
CA ARG A 236 -6.64 7.82 -12.43
C ARG A 236 -7.34 8.05 -13.77
N GLU A 237 -8.16 7.10 -14.18
CA GLU A 237 -8.88 7.12 -15.44
C GLU A 237 -9.90 8.27 -15.54
N PHE A 238 -10.35 8.85 -14.43
CA PHE A 238 -11.29 9.97 -14.49
C PHE A 238 -10.67 11.24 -15.06
N HIS A 239 -9.34 11.36 -14.98
CA HIS A 239 -8.59 12.50 -15.50
C HIS A 239 -8.61 12.61 -17.03
N ASP A 240 -8.90 11.49 -17.72
CA ASP A 240 -8.89 11.44 -19.19
C ASP A 240 -10.20 11.96 -19.80
N TYR A 241 -11.20 12.30 -18.95
CA TYR A 241 -12.53 12.68 -19.40
C TYR A 241 -12.95 14.08 -18.94
N ASP A 242 -13.17 14.96 -19.89
CA ASP A 242 -13.62 16.34 -19.62
C ASP A 242 -15.11 16.40 -19.34
N CYS A 243 -15.46 17.04 -18.23
CA CYS A 243 -16.85 17.38 -17.88
C CYS A 243 -17.18 18.83 -18.31
N LYS A 244 -18.40 19.02 -18.81
CA LYS A 244 -18.85 20.34 -19.26
C LYS A 244 -18.91 21.37 -18.15
N PHE A 245 -19.25 20.94 -16.93
CA PHE A 245 -19.38 21.82 -15.78
C PHE A 245 -18.29 21.50 -14.75
N LYS A 246 -17.71 22.52 -14.15
CA LYS A 246 -16.68 22.39 -13.08
C LYS A 246 -17.10 23.26 -11.87
N PRO A 247 -17.02 22.74 -10.63
CA PRO A 247 -16.57 21.39 -10.28
C PRO A 247 -17.60 20.31 -10.63
N CYS A 248 -17.12 19.11 -11.00
CA CYS A 248 -17.94 17.92 -11.24
C CYS A 248 -17.52 16.82 -10.24
N ASN A 249 -18.47 16.25 -9.54
CA ASN A 249 -18.22 15.10 -8.65
C ASN A 249 -18.60 13.76 -9.32
N HIS A 250 -18.97 13.80 -10.60
CA HIS A 250 -19.35 12.63 -11.41
C HIS A 250 -20.53 11.81 -10.82
N MET A 251 -21.41 12.46 -10.07
CA MET A 251 -22.57 11.83 -9.41
C MET A 251 -23.87 12.14 -10.19
N GLU A 252 -24.51 13.26 -9.85
CA GLU A 252 -25.82 13.67 -10.42
C GLU A 252 -25.67 14.65 -11.59
N GLU A 253 -24.43 15.12 -11.86
CA GLU A 253 -24.18 16.13 -12.87
C GLU A 253 -24.54 15.64 -14.27
N ILE A 254 -25.16 16.52 -15.06
CA ILE A 254 -25.47 16.28 -16.47
C ILE A 254 -24.23 16.59 -17.34
N GLN A 255 -24.11 15.93 -18.49
CA GLN A 255 -22.99 16.13 -19.43
C GLN A 255 -21.63 15.93 -18.75
N CYS A 256 -21.52 14.80 -18.07
CA CYS A 256 -20.34 14.36 -17.36
C CYS A 256 -19.55 13.35 -18.22
N GLY A 257 -18.32 13.72 -18.61
CA GLY A 257 -17.49 12.87 -19.45
C GLY A 257 -17.18 11.50 -18.83
N VAL A 258 -17.00 11.43 -17.49
CA VAL A 258 -16.81 10.15 -16.79
C VAL A 258 -18.05 9.25 -16.94
N LYS A 259 -19.25 9.78 -16.79
CA LYS A 259 -20.49 8.98 -16.95
C LYS A 259 -20.68 8.51 -18.39
N GLU A 260 -20.38 9.37 -19.36
CA GLU A 260 -20.40 9.02 -20.79
C GLU A 260 -19.36 7.91 -21.09
N ALA A 261 -18.19 7.94 -20.47
CA ALA A 261 -17.16 6.92 -20.58
C ALA A 261 -17.60 5.58 -19.96
N VAL A 262 -18.35 5.59 -18.86
CA VAL A 262 -18.97 4.38 -18.29
C VAL A 262 -20.01 3.79 -19.25
N GLU A 263 -20.92 4.62 -19.80
CA GLU A 263 -21.94 4.20 -20.75
C GLU A 263 -21.33 3.60 -22.02
N SER A 264 -20.20 4.14 -22.47
CA SER A 264 -19.45 3.64 -23.63
C SER A 264 -18.46 2.50 -23.28
N LYS A 265 -18.47 2.00 -22.04
CA LYS A 265 -17.60 0.90 -21.53
C LYS A 265 -16.10 1.19 -21.57
N GLN A 266 -15.70 2.45 -21.62
CA GLN A 266 -14.30 2.87 -21.48
C GLN A 266 -13.87 2.86 -20.00
N ILE A 267 -14.81 3.06 -19.08
CA ILE A 267 -14.63 2.86 -17.65
C ILE A 267 -15.45 1.65 -17.21
N LEU A 268 -14.84 0.76 -16.43
CA LEU A 268 -15.57 -0.38 -15.84
C LEU A 268 -16.71 0.12 -14.95
N GLU A 269 -17.91 -0.38 -15.17
CA GLU A 269 -19.10 -0.05 -14.37
C GLU A 269 -18.84 -0.32 -12.87
N SER A 270 -18.25 -1.46 -12.52
CA SER A 270 -17.91 -1.81 -11.12
C SER A 270 -16.96 -0.79 -10.47
N ARG A 271 -16.03 -0.23 -11.24
CA ARG A 271 -15.10 0.80 -10.76
C ARG A 271 -15.83 2.10 -10.45
N TYR A 272 -16.72 2.53 -11.35
CA TYR A 272 -17.54 3.73 -11.13
C TYR A 272 -18.57 3.53 -9.99
N GLU A 273 -19.21 2.36 -9.88
CA GLU A 273 -20.11 2.05 -8.77
C GLU A 273 -19.37 2.11 -7.42
N ASP A 274 -18.15 1.56 -7.36
CA ASP A 274 -17.33 1.65 -6.16
C ASP A 274 -16.98 3.10 -5.80
N TYR A 275 -16.67 3.93 -6.79
CA TYR A 275 -16.48 5.38 -6.60
C TYR A 275 -17.72 6.02 -5.95
N LYS A 276 -18.92 5.78 -6.48
CA LYS A 276 -20.17 6.33 -5.94
C LYS A 276 -20.41 5.90 -4.49
N VAL A 277 -20.11 4.63 -4.19
CA VAL A 277 -20.23 4.10 -2.82
C VAL A 277 -19.25 4.82 -1.88
N LEU A 278 -17.98 4.94 -2.25
CA LEU A 278 -16.95 5.62 -1.45
C LEU A 278 -17.29 7.11 -1.26
N PHE A 279 -17.75 7.79 -2.30
CA PHE A 279 -18.18 9.19 -2.26
C PHE A 279 -19.35 9.38 -1.28
N THR A 280 -20.34 8.49 -1.34
CA THR A 280 -21.50 8.51 -0.46
C THR A 280 -21.12 8.20 1.01
N GLU A 281 -20.22 7.24 1.24
CA GLU A 281 -19.66 6.96 2.58
C GLU A 281 -19.04 8.23 3.18
N LYS A 282 -18.25 8.97 2.39
CA LYS A 282 -17.63 10.24 2.82
C LYS A 282 -18.65 11.34 3.10
N GLN A 283 -19.65 11.49 2.24
CA GLN A 283 -20.71 12.48 2.42
C GLN A 283 -21.48 12.25 3.72
N ASN A 284 -21.76 10.99 4.08
CA ASN A 284 -22.48 10.65 5.28
C ASN A 284 -21.63 10.82 6.56
N GLN A 285 -20.32 10.66 6.48
CA GLN A 285 -19.42 10.93 7.61
C GLN A 285 -19.43 12.41 8.00
N LYS A 286 -19.31 13.34 7.05
CA LYS A 286 -19.41 14.80 7.33
C LYS A 286 -20.75 15.16 8.00
N ARG A 287 -21.86 14.54 7.63
CA ARG A 287 -23.17 14.78 8.24
C ARG A 287 -23.27 14.34 9.71
N LYS A 288 -22.56 13.28 10.10
CA LYS A 288 -22.53 12.83 11.51
C LYS A 288 -21.79 13.84 12.40
N TYR A 289 -20.62 14.30 11.98
CA TYR A 289 -19.84 15.30 12.73
C TYR A 289 -20.55 16.66 12.88
N ILE A 290 -21.40 17.05 11.95
CA ILE A 290 -22.20 18.29 12.03
C ILE A 290 -23.39 18.14 12.98
N LYS A 291 -23.94 16.94 13.16
CA LYS A 291 -25.07 16.67 14.06
C LYS A 291 -24.67 16.51 15.54
N GLU A 292 -23.39 16.24 15.81
CA GLU A 292 -22.84 16.06 17.15
C GLU A 292 -22.19 17.33 17.72
N ARG A 293 -22.29 18.46 17.03
CA ARG A 293 -21.98 19.84 17.50
C ARG A 293 -23.25 20.65 17.68
#